data_ff32dbb302d30c7424631bbe7033d6b7
#
_entry.id   ff32dbb302d30c7424631bbe7033d6b7
#
_cell.length_a   1.000
_cell.length_b   1.000
_cell.length_c   1.000
_cell.angle_alpha   90.00
_cell.angle_beta   90.00
_cell.angle_gamma   90.00
#
_symmetry.space_group_name_H-M   'P 1'
#
loop_
_entity.id
_entity.type
_entity.pdbx_description
1 polymer ?
#
loop_
_entity_poly.entity_id
_entity_poly.type
_entity_poly.pdbx_seq_one_letter_code
_entity_poly.pdbx_strand_id
1 'polypeptide(L)'
;MEIKNVTDAILDRRSHRKYKPEQISEEQLNAVLKAFDWAPTARNAQELRAIVIQDAAVLSAFAADFEAFCEQQEGRMFKNFYYSAPTFVILVGPKSFPFTMIDSGIAVENMAIAAEGIGLGSVIIGCLREYLAADASAAWRERFGITDEETFTIGIVLGLPDSEPAAPARNEGKIVRL
;
A
#
# COMPACT_ATOMS: atom_id res chain seq x y z
N MET A 1 -19.58 -13.85 0.03
CA MET A 1 -18.51 -13.14 0.74
C MET A 1 -19.10 -12.62 2.05
N GLU A 2 -18.59 -13.08 3.19
CA GLU A 2 -19.01 -12.57 4.50
C GLU A 2 -18.32 -11.22 4.71
N ILE A 3 -19.10 -10.18 4.95
CA ILE A 3 -18.59 -8.81 5.12
C ILE A 3 -18.55 -8.53 6.62
N LYS A 4 -17.36 -8.23 7.16
CA LYS A 4 -17.19 -7.79 8.55
C LYS A 4 -17.81 -6.42 8.74
N ASN A 5 -18.33 -6.12 9.94
CA ASN A 5 -18.67 -4.74 10.27
C ASN A 5 -17.39 -3.88 10.38
N VAL A 6 -17.55 -2.56 10.27
CA VAL A 6 -16.43 -1.62 10.22
C VAL A 6 -15.56 -1.69 11.48
N THR A 7 -16.17 -1.81 12.65
CA THR A 7 -15.43 -1.86 13.93
C THR A 7 -14.55 -3.11 14.00
N ASP A 8 -15.08 -4.27 13.62
CA ASP A 8 -14.34 -5.52 13.60
C ASP A 8 -13.19 -5.46 12.57
N ALA A 9 -13.47 -4.91 11.36
CA ALA A 9 -12.44 -4.73 10.35
C ALA A 9 -11.27 -3.85 10.86
N ILE A 10 -11.55 -2.77 11.57
CA ILE A 10 -10.53 -1.91 12.17
C ILE A 10 -9.71 -2.66 13.25
N LEU A 11 -10.40 -3.42 14.11
CA LEU A 11 -9.76 -4.11 15.23
C LEU A 11 -9.00 -5.36 14.78
N ASP A 12 -9.47 -6.06 13.75
CA ASP A 12 -8.91 -7.30 13.24
C ASP A 12 -7.83 -7.10 12.18
N ARG A 13 -7.84 -5.96 11.48
CA ARG A 13 -6.87 -5.70 10.41
C ARG A 13 -5.43 -5.94 10.89
N ARG A 14 -4.71 -6.73 10.12
CA ARG A 14 -3.28 -7.04 10.37
C ARG A 14 -2.44 -6.78 9.11
N SER A 15 -1.14 -6.71 9.31
CA SER A 15 -0.16 -6.69 8.22
C SER A 15 0.16 -8.12 7.81
N HIS A 16 -0.52 -8.60 6.77
CA HIS A 16 -0.29 -9.92 6.20
C HIS A 16 1.00 -9.92 5.39
N ARG A 17 1.82 -10.97 5.56
CA ARG A 17 3.11 -11.14 4.87
C ARG A 17 3.25 -12.53 4.25
N LYS A 18 2.14 -13.24 4.12
CA LYS A 18 2.01 -14.51 3.39
C LYS A 18 0.68 -14.50 2.67
N TYR A 19 0.72 -14.80 1.40
CA TYR A 19 -0.43 -14.77 0.50
C TYR A 19 -0.49 -16.04 -0.32
N LYS A 20 -1.69 -16.44 -0.67
CA LYS A 20 -1.93 -17.45 -1.67
C LYS A 20 -1.55 -16.90 -3.05
N PRO A 21 -1.13 -17.76 -4.00
CA PRO A 21 -0.70 -17.30 -5.32
C PRO A 21 -1.84 -16.83 -6.23
N GLU A 22 -3.09 -17.15 -5.87
CA GLU A 22 -4.26 -16.81 -6.66
C GLU A 22 -4.51 -15.31 -6.62
N GLN A 23 -4.83 -14.75 -7.79
CA GLN A 23 -5.19 -13.35 -7.92
C GLN A 23 -6.54 -13.06 -7.23
N ILE A 24 -6.65 -11.88 -6.64
CA ILE A 24 -7.92 -11.36 -6.13
C ILE A 24 -8.88 -11.09 -7.30
N SER A 25 -10.18 -11.21 -7.06
CA SER A 25 -11.18 -10.92 -8.09
C SER A 25 -11.27 -9.42 -8.40
N GLU A 26 -11.74 -9.09 -9.61
CA GLU A 26 -12.02 -7.71 -10.00
C GLU A 26 -13.03 -7.03 -9.05
N GLU A 27 -14.01 -7.76 -8.55
CA GLU A 27 -14.97 -7.25 -7.56
C GLU A 27 -14.27 -6.85 -6.26
N GLN A 28 -13.36 -7.70 -5.76
CA GLN A 28 -12.56 -7.43 -4.56
C GLN A 28 -11.64 -6.22 -4.77
N LEU A 29 -10.92 -6.17 -5.90
CA LEU A 29 -10.06 -5.04 -6.23
C LEU A 29 -10.87 -3.74 -6.30
N ASN A 30 -11.98 -3.74 -7.01
CA ASN A 30 -12.84 -2.57 -7.17
C ASN A 30 -13.43 -2.09 -5.83
N ALA A 31 -13.75 -3.00 -4.90
CA ALA A 31 -14.19 -2.61 -3.56
C ALA A 31 -13.10 -1.85 -2.79
N VAL A 32 -11.84 -2.31 -2.88
CA VAL A 32 -10.70 -1.63 -2.24
C VAL A 32 -10.37 -0.30 -2.92
N LEU A 33 -10.40 -0.25 -4.26
CA LEU A 33 -10.17 1.00 -5.01
C LEU A 33 -11.29 2.03 -4.75
N LYS A 34 -12.53 1.59 -4.57
CA LYS A 34 -13.61 2.47 -4.15
C LYS A 34 -13.37 3.09 -2.78
N ALA A 35 -12.79 2.34 -1.84
CA ALA A 35 -12.41 2.88 -0.53
C ALA A 35 -11.31 3.94 -0.63
N PHE A 36 -10.38 3.82 -1.59
CA PHE A 36 -9.42 4.87 -1.94
C PHE A 36 -10.13 6.11 -2.48
N ASP A 37 -11.00 5.95 -3.47
CA ASP A 37 -11.70 7.05 -4.16
C ASP A 37 -12.62 7.85 -3.21
N TRP A 38 -13.17 7.19 -2.19
CA TRP A 38 -14.05 7.82 -1.19
C TRP A 38 -13.31 8.28 0.07
N ALA A 39 -11.98 8.20 0.11
CA ALA A 39 -11.21 8.74 1.22
C ALA A 39 -11.32 10.27 1.25
N PRO A 40 -11.55 10.89 2.42
CA PRO A 40 -11.54 12.35 2.50
C PRO A 40 -10.15 12.90 2.21
N THR A 41 -10.11 14.04 1.52
CA THR A 41 -8.88 14.78 1.23
C THR A 41 -8.97 16.21 1.73
N ALA A 42 -7.83 16.79 2.09
CA ALA A 42 -7.78 18.19 2.51
C ALA A 42 -8.37 19.10 1.43
N ARG A 43 -9.31 19.96 1.83
CA ARG A 43 -10.03 20.89 0.91
C ARG A 43 -10.80 20.18 -0.21
N ASN A 44 -11.05 18.87 -0.08
CA ASN A 44 -11.62 18.03 -1.14
C ASN A 44 -10.84 18.11 -2.46
N ALA A 45 -9.50 18.18 -2.35
CA ALA A 45 -8.62 18.40 -3.50
C ALA A 45 -8.57 17.19 -4.45
N GLN A 46 -8.72 15.97 -3.93
CA GLN A 46 -8.79 14.70 -4.69
C GLN A 46 -7.63 14.52 -5.68
N GLU A 47 -6.41 14.90 -5.27
CA GLU A 47 -5.23 14.94 -6.15
C GLU A 47 -4.38 13.67 -6.14
N LEU A 48 -4.77 12.67 -5.33
CA LEU A 48 -4.07 11.39 -5.29
C LEU A 48 -4.44 10.52 -6.49
N ARG A 49 -3.46 9.73 -6.95
CA ARG A 49 -3.67 8.69 -7.95
C ARG A 49 -3.26 7.33 -7.40
N ALA A 50 -4.00 6.30 -7.75
CA ALA A 50 -3.67 4.91 -7.47
C ALA A 50 -3.17 4.22 -8.75
N ILE A 51 -2.03 3.55 -8.67
CA ILE A 51 -1.44 2.77 -9.77
C ILE A 51 -1.50 1.31 -9.35
N VAL A 52 -2.25 0.50 -10.09
CA VAL A 52 -2.47 -0.92 -9.78
C VAL A 52 -1.53 -1.79 -10.62
N ILE A 53 -0.82 -2.70 -9.97
CA ILE A 53 0.12 -3.62 -10.60
C ILE A 53 -0.31 -5.04 -10.22
N GLN A 54 -0.73 -5.84 -11.23
CA GLN A 54 -1.16 -7.23 -11.08
C GLN A 54 -0.36 -8.19 -11.97
N ASP A 55 0.49 -7.66 -12.83
CA ASP A 55 1.40 -8.47 -13.64
C ASP A 55 2.56 -8.96 -12.77
N ALA A 56 2.62 -10.27 -12.56
CA ALA A 56 3.62 -10.91 -11.72
C ALA A 56 5.06 -10.71 -12.22
N ALA A 57 5.26 -10.62 -13.55
CA ALA A 57 6.58 -10.36 -14.12
C ALA A 57 7.02 -8.91 -13.84
N VAL A 58 6.09 -7.97 -13.92
CA VAL A 58 6.33 -6.55 -13.56
C VAL A 58 6.68 -6.43 -12.09
N LEU A 59 5.89 -7.05 -11.20
CA LEU A 59 6.15 -7.02 -9.75
C LEU A 59 7.50 -7.62 -9.39
N SER A 60 7.83 -8.78 -9.98
CA SER A 60 9.11 -9.46 -9.74
C SER A 60 10.30 -8.63 -10.22
N ALA A 61 10.23 -8.05 -11.43
CA ALA A 61 11.28 -7.22 -11.96
C ALA A 61 11.46 -5.92 -11.14
N PHE A 62 10.36 -5.27 -10.78
CA PHE A 62 10.41 -4.07 -9.93
C PHE A 62 11.00 -4.36 -8.55
N ALA A 63 10.67 -5.52 -7.96
CA ALA A 63 11.22 -5.92 -6.68
C ALA A 63 12.74 -6.21 -6.78
N ALA A 64 13.19 -6.87 -7.86
CA ALA A 64 14.59 -7.15 -8.07
C ALA A 64 15.44 -5.86 -8.21
N ASP A 65 14.94 -4.87 -8.95
CA ASP A 65 15.63 -3.58 -9.08
C ASP A 65 15.64 -2.79 -7.77
N PHE A 66 14.57 -2.86 -6.98
CA PHE A 66 14.55 -2.28 -5.64
C PHE A 66 15.54 -2.99 -4.70
N GLU A 67 15.62 -4.31 -4.72
CA GLU A 67 16.58 -5.08 -3.93
C GLU A 67 18.02 -4.71 -4.29
N ALA A 68 18.33 -4.64 -5.59
CA ALA A 68 19.64 -4.21 -6.07
C ALA A 68 20.01 -2.78 -5.64
N PHE A 69 19.03 -1.86 -5.64
CA PHE A 69 19.22 -0.51 -5.08
C PHE A 69 19.54 -0.55 -3.59
N CYS A 70 18.81 -1.36 -2.81
CA CYS A 70 19.03 -1.48 -1.37
C CYS A 70 20.40 -2.09 -1.03
N GLU A 71 20.87 -3.07 -1.81
CA GLU A 71 22.18 -3.69 -1.62
C GLU A 71 23.35 -2.70 -1.77
N GLN A 72 23.16 -1.62 -2.53
CA GLN A 72 24.13 -0.53 -2.67
C GLN A 72 24.11 0.46 -1.50
N GLN A 73 23.11 0.38 -0.63
CA GLN A 73 22.96 1.23 0.56
C GLN A 73 23.45 0.46 1.79
N GLU A 74 24.43 0.98 2.52
CA GLU A 74 24.98 0.34 3.70
C GLU A 74 23.88 -0.01 4.74
N GLY A 75 23.81 -1.30 5.11
CA GLY A 75 22.96 -1.79 6.21
C GLY A 75 21.50 -2.00 5.86
N ARG A 76 21.09 -1.89 4.60
CA ARG A 76 19.70 -2.12 4.17
C ARG A 76 19.59 -3.36 3.31
N MET A 77 18.93 -4.38 3.84
CA MET A 77 18.54 -5.56 3.06
C MET A 77 17.02 -5.69 3.10
N PHE A 78 16.38 -5.41 1.96
CA PHE A 78 14.98 -5.72 1.74
C PHE A 78 14.89 -6.84 0.71
N LYS A 79 14.26 -7.94 1.06
CA LYS A 79 13.92 -9.01 0.12
C LYS A 79 12.43 -9.11 0.00
N ASN A 80 11.95 -9.18 -1.26
CA ASN A 80 10.54 -9.41 -1.55
C ASN A 80 9.61 -8.46 -0.77
N PHE A 81 9.77 -7.15 -0.99
CA PHE A 81 9.01 -6.12 -0.25
C PHE A 81 7.49 -6.29 -0.35
N TYR A 82 7.01 -6.93 -1.42
CA TYR A 82 5.58 -7.16 -1.67
C TYR A 82 5.10 -8.54 -1.18
N TYR A 83 5.97 -9.35 -0.55
CA TYR A 83 5.66 -10.65 0.05
C TYR A 83 5.00 -11.63 -0.92
N SER A 84 5.32 -11.55 -2.20
CA SER A 84 4.69 -12.31 -3.30
C SER A 84 3.17 -12.16 -3.37
N ALA A 85 2.62 -11.06 -2.86
CA ALA A 85 1.22 -10.75 -3.02
C ALA A 85 0.89 -10.51 -4.50
N PRO A 86 -0.26 -10.99 -5.01
CA PRO A 86 -0.58 -10.93 -6.44
C PRO A 86 -0.97 -9.53 -6.93
N THR A 87 -1.27 -8.59 -6.02
CA THR A 87 -1.65 -7.22 -6.36
C THR A 87 -0.87 -6.22 -5.52
N PHE A 88 -0.30 -5.22 -6.15
CA PHE A 88 0.32 -4.08 -5.49
C PHE A 88 -0.30 -2.78 -6.01
N VAL A 89 -0.69 -1.89 -5.10
CA VAL A 89 -1.20 -0.56 -5.42
C VAL A 89 -0.25 0.48 -4.88
N ILE A 90 0.22 1.36 -5.76
CA ILE A 90 1.06 2.51 -5.45
C ILE A 90 0.18 3.74 -5.38
N LEU A 91 0.29 4.53 -4.32
CA LEU A 91 -0.31 5.85 -4.24
C LEU A 91 0.74 6.92 -4.54
N VAL A 92 0.38 7.83 -5.43
CA VAL A 92 1.18 8.99 -5.78
C VAL A 92 0.34 10.26 -5.67
N GLY A 93 1.00 11.38 -5.47
CA GLY A 93 0.32 12.68 -5.43
C GLY A 93 1.31 13.83 -5.64
N PRO A 94 0.81 15.06 -5.80
CA PRO A 94 1.63 16.21 -6.15
C PRO A 94 2.61 16.57 -5.04
N LYS A 95 3.87 16.85 -5.41
CA LYS A 95 4.91 17.32 -4.50
C LYS A 95 4.57 18.67 -3.87
N SER A 96 3.83 19.51 -4.61
CA SER A 96 3.50 20.88 -4.22
C SER A 96 2.34 20.98 -3.22
N PHE A 97 1.51 19.93 -3.07
CA PHE A 97 0.37 19.97 -2.17
C PHE A 97 0.78 19.54 -0.76
N PRO A 98 0.63 20.43 0.26
CA PRO A 98 1.17 20.17 1.59
C PRO A 98 0.51 19.02 2.36
N PHE A 99 -0.68 18.59 1.92
CA PHE A 99 -1.43 17.51 2.56
C PHE A 99 -1.31 16.16 1.85
N THR A 100 -0.58 16.06 0.74
CA THR A 100 -0.39 14.83 -0.05
C THR A 100 -0.08 13.60 0.82
N MET A 101 0.86 13.73 1.77
CA MET A 101 1.23 12.61 2.63
C MET A 101 0.16 12.26 3.66
N ILE A 102 -0.58 13.24 4.16
CA ILE A 102 -1.67 13.04 5.13
C ILE A 102 -2.83 12.36 4.43
N ASP A 103 -3.26 12.89 3.30
CA ASP A 103 -4.37 12.35 2.50
C ASP A 103 -4.07 10.91 2.05
N SER A 104 -2.81 10.63 1.68
CA SER A 104 -2.38 9.27 1.33
C SER A 104 -2.46 8.30 2.51
N GLY A 105 -2.11 8.75 3.71
CA GLY A 105 -2.25 7.94 4.92
C GLY A 105 -3.72 7.60 5.23
N ILE A 106 -4.62 8.56 5.02
CA ILE A 106 -6.07 8.34 5.16
C ILE A 106 -6.56 7.35 4.10
N ALA A 107 -6.18 7.56 2.84
CA ALA A 107 -6.61 6.72 1.73
C ALA A 107 -6.13 5.27 1.88
N VAL A 108 -4.85 5.06 2.22
CA VAL A 108 -4.30 3.71 2.36
C VAL A 108 -4.92 2.95 3.53
N GLU A 109 -5.26 3.62 4.64
CA GLU A 109 -5.95 2.97 5.76
C GLU A 109 -7.40 2.62 5.39
N ASN A 110 -8.13 3.49 4.67
CA ASN A 110 -9.44 3.13 4.11
C ASN A 110 -9.36 1.86 3.25
N MET A 111 -8.36 1.76 2.37
CA MET A 111 -8.13 0.57 1.55
C MET A 111 -7.84 -0.66 2.39
N ALA A 112 -7.01 -0.54 3.43
CA ALA A 112 -6.65 -1.65 4.29
C ALA A 112 -7.83 -2.16 5.12
N ILE A 113 -8.69 -1.27 5.62
CA ILE A 113 -9.93 -1.62 6.33
C ILE A 113 -10.93 -2.28 5.37
N ALA A 114 -11.09 -1.74 4.16
CA ALA A 114 -11.95 -2.34 3.15
C ALA A 114 -11.48 -3.75 2.76
N ALA A 115 -10.18 -3.95 2.58
CA ALA A 115 -9.59 -5.26 2.30
C ALA A 115 -9.92 -6.26 3.42
N GLU A 116 -9.67 -5.91 4.68
CA GLU A 116 -10.00 -6.73 5.84
C GLU A 116 -11.51 -7.03 5.90
N GLY A 117 -12.33 -6.03 5.64
CA GLY A 117 -13.80 -6.15 5.65
C GLY A 117 -14.36 -7.18 4.67
N ILE A 118 -13.63 -7.45 3.59
CA ILE A 118 -14.01 -8.42 2.53
C ILE A 118 -13.14 -9.68 2.52
N GLY A 119 -12.36 -9.91 3.60
CA GLY A 119 -11.55 -11.12 3.77
C GLY A 119 -10.26 -11.16 2.96
N LEU A 120 -9.74 -10.01 2.50
CA LEU A 120 -8.42 -9.89 1.91
C LEU A 120 -7.36 -9.58 2.98
N GLY A 121 -6.19 -10.17 2.80
CA GLY A 121 -4.98 -9.76 3.51
C GLY A 121 -4.36 -8.52 2.84
N SER A 122 -3.79 -7.63 3.66
CA SER A 122 -3.06 -6.47 3.17
C SER A 122 -1.83 -6.17 4.02
N VAL A 123 -0.84 -5.47 3.45
CA VAL A 123 0.20 -4.77 4.19
C VAL A 123 0.57 -3.46 3.50
N ILE A 124 0.72 -2.42 4.30
CA ILE A 124 1.10 -1.09 3.83
C ILE A 124 2.61 -1.03 3.62
N ILE A 125 3.05 -0.52 2.47
CA ILE A 125 4.43 -0.51 2.01
C ILE A 125 4.95 0.93 1.91
N GLY A 126 5.87 1.30 2.80
CA GLY A 126 6.52 2.62 2.78
C GLY A 126 7.99 2.61 2.36
N CYS A 127 8.62 1.43 2.26
CA CYS A 127 10.07 1.29 2.04
C CYS A 127 10.57 1.77 0.67
N LEU A 128 9.67 1.94 -0.30
CA LEU A 128 10.02 2.33 -1.68
C LEU A 128 10.30 3.84 -1.85
N ARG A 129 10.09 4.64 -0.81
CA ARG A 129 10.14 6.11 -0.93
C ARG A 129 11.47 6.64 -1.45
N GLU A 130 12.56 6.15 -0.90
CA GLU A 130 13.90 6.60 -1.32
C GLU A 130 14.24 6.10 -2.72
N TYR A 131 13.89 4.85 -3.02
CA TYR A 131 14.11 4.27 -4.34
C TYR A 131 13.34 5.04 -5.43
N LEU A 132 12.04 5.25 -5.24
CA LEU A 132 11.22 5.97 -6.23
C LEU A 132 11.52 7.48 -6.31
N ALA A 133 12.29 8.03 -5.38
CA ALA A 133 12.85 9.39 -5.48
C ALA A 133 14.21 9.43 -6.17
N ALA A 134 14.91 8.30 -6.33
CA ALA A 134 16.24 8.23 -6.92
C ALA A 134 16.20 8.08 -8.44
N ASP A 135 17.27 8.52 -9.12
CA ASP A 135 17.43 8.36 -10.58
C ASP A 135 17.44 6.89 -11.02
N ALA A 136 17.90 5.98 -10.14
CA ALA A 136 17.87 4.54 -10.37
C ALA A 136 16.49 3.97 -10.70
N SER A 137 15.42 4.65 -10.29
CA SER A 137 14.03 4.24 -10.57
C SER A 137 13.39 4.95 -11.77
N ALA A 138 14.15 5.75 -12.55
CA ALA A 138 13.56 6.59 -13.61
C ALA A 138 12.71 5.79 -14.62
N ALA A 139 13.21 4.64 -15.08
CA ALA A 139 12.49 3.76 -16.00
C ALA A 139 11.17 3.22 -15.39
N TRP A 140 11.16 2.97 -14.08
CA TRP A 140 9.93 2.55 -13.39
C TRP A 140 8.94 3.68 -13.20
N ARG A 141 9.42 4.90 -12.87
CA ARG A 141 8.53 6.08 -12.82
C ARG A 141 7.87 6.33 -14.16
N GLU A 142 8.64 6.29 -15.26
CA GLU A 142 8.12 6.41 -16.61
C GLU A 142 7.08 5.32 -16.92
N ARG A 143 7.42 4.05 -16.65
CA ARG A 143 6.52 2.90 -16.89
C ARG A 143 5.21 2.99 -16.10
N PHE A 144 5.26 3.51 -14.87
CA PHE A 144 4.10 3.70 -14.00
C PHE A 144 3.38 5.04 -14.26
N GLY A 145 3.87 5.86 -15.17
CA GLY A 145 3.32 7.17 -15.48
C GLY A 145 3.41 8.14 -14.30
N ILE A 146 4.44 8.02 -13.45
CA ILE A 146 4.71 8.94 -12.35
C ILE A 146 5.48 10.13 -12.92
N THR A 147 4.89 11.31 -12.85
CA THR A 147 5.46 12.54 -13.41
C THR A 147 6.49 13.16 -12.44
N ASP A 148 7.28 14.11 -12.96
CA ASP A 148 8.25 14.84 -12.12
C ASP A 148 7.57 15.73 -11.06
N GLU A 149 6.31 16.09 -11.26
CA GLU A 149 5.50 16.85 -10.29
C GLU A 149 4.92 15.98 -9.16
N GLU A 150 4.93 14.66 -9.34
CA GLU A 150 4.40 13.70 -8.38
C GLU A 150 5.49 13.05 -7.54
N THR A 151 5.10 12.53 -6.41
CA THR A 151 5.93 11.71 -5.53
C THR A 151 5.19 10.44 -5.13
N PHE A 152 5.94 9.35 -4.97
CA PHE A 152 5.44 8.19 -4.23
C PHE A 152 5.15 8.59 -2.79
N THR A 153 3.99 8.23 -2.32
CA THR A 153 3.57 8.51 -0.95
C THR A 153 3.59 7.26 -0.08
N ILE A 154 2.85 6.25 -0.49
CA ILE A 154 2.70 4.96 0.20
C ILE A 154 2.22 3.92 -0.81
N GLY A 155 2.34 2.64 -0.48
CA GLY A 155 1.73 1.55 -1.24
C GLY A 155 1.00 0.57 -0.35
N ILE A 156 0.21 -0.29 -0.94
CA ILE A 156 -0.45 -1.41 -0.28
C ILE A 156 -0.42 -2.64 -1.18
N VAL A 157 -0.03 -3.77 -0.62
CA VAL A 157 -0.21 -5.06 -1.30
C VAL A 157 -1.48 -5.73 -0.82
N LEU A 158 -2.11 -6.48 -1.70
CA LEU A 158 -3.39 -7.14 -1.51
C LEU A 158 -3.30 -8.58 -2.02
N GLY A 159 -3.95 -9.49 -1.32
CA GLY A 159 -4.04 -10.89 -1.73
C GLY A 159 -4.92 -11.70 -0.81
N LEU A 160 -5.19 -12.94 -1.17
CA LEU A 160 -5.84 -13.90 -0.28
C LEU A 160 -4.85 -14.28 0.83
N PRO A 161 -5.18 -14.10 2.12
CA PRO A 161 -4.24 -14.38 3.20
C PRO A 161 -3.95 -15.89 3.30
N ASP A 162 -2.67 -16.23 3.54
CA ASP A 162 -2.20 -17.60 3.80
C ASP A 162 -1.69 -17.76 5.24
N SER A 163 -2.00 -16.82 6.11
CA SER A 163 -1.70 -16.86 7.54
C SER A 163 -2.53 -15.81 8.27
N GLU A 164 -2.78 -16.05 9.55
CA GLU A 164 -3.42 -15.10 10.46
C GLU A 164 -2.38 -14.54 11.44
N PRO A 165 -1.89 -13.30 11.21
CA PRO A 165 -0.95 -12.66 12.12
C PRO A 165 -1.60 -12.38 13.49
N ALA A 166 -0.89 -12.71 14.57
CA ALA A 166 -1.36 -12.41 15.92
C ALA A 166 -1.56 -10.90 16.15
N ALA A 167 -2.54 -10.57 16.98
CA ALA A 167 -2.74 -9.19 17.40
C ALA A 167 -1.55 -8.72 18.26
N PRO A 168 -0.88 -7.61 17.92
CA PRO A 168 0.20 -7.07 18.74
C PRO A 168 -0.36 -6.43 20.02
N ALA A 169 0.41 -6.52 21.11
CA ALA A 169 0.12 -5.74 22.30
C ALA A 169 0.05 -4.25 22.00
N ARG A 170 -0.80 -3.53 22.69
CA ARG A 170 -0.95 -2.08 22.55
C ARG A 170 -0.28 -1.38 23.74
N ASN A 171 0.46 -0.31 23.46
CA ASN A 171 1.02 0.54 24.50
C ASN A 171 -0.12 1.31 25.21
N GLU A 172 -0.07 1.35 26.51
CA GLU A 172 -0.98 2.15 27.33
C GLU A 172 -0.59 3.63 27.38
N GLY A 173 -1.46 4.47 27.91
CA GLY A 173 -1.16 5.89 28.18
C GLY A 173 -1.07 6.82 26.97
N LYS A 174 -1.53 6.36 25.79
CA LYS A 174 -1.50 7.18 24.56
C LYS A 174 -2.64 8.21 24.47
N ILE A 175 -3.66 8.08 25.32
CA ILE A 175 -4.84 8.94 25.29
C ILE A 175 -4.82 9.77 26.53
N VAL A 176 -4.79 11.10 26.35
CA VAL A 176 -4.91 12.09 27.43
C VAL A 176 -6.32 12.68 27.35
N ARG A 177 -7.01 12.70 28.48
CA ARG A 177 -8.28 13.42 28.65
C ARG A 177 -8.02 14.62 29.53
N LEU A 178 -8.39 15.81 29.03
CA LEU A 178 -8.29 17.09 29.74
C LEU A 178 -9.65 17.46 30.33
#